data_b6ce1e61b5ee38b69cb316107d45ac4a
#
_entry.id   b6ce1e61b5ee38b69cb316107d45ac4a
#
_cell.length_a   1.000
_cell.length_b   1.000
_cell.length_c   1.000
_cell.angle_alpha   90.00
_cell.angle_beta   90.00
_cell.angle_gamma   90.00
#
_symmetry.space_group_name_H-M   'P 1'
#
loop_
_entity.id
_entity.type
_entity.pdbx_description
1 polymer ?
#
loop_
_entity_poly.entity_id
_entity_poly.type
_entity_poly.pdbx_seq_one_letter_code
_entity_poly.pdbx_strand_id
1 'polypeptide(L)'
;SVSWSRLINVKTGKINEDGKKFYLDLVKELKNARIEPWVTIYHWDLPIEYHEKGGFLWDGISDVFASYAATVVDVFGDSVKNYFIFNEPQCVIEEGYVSGNHAPFLRLPRKEVFKAAHNVLLCIGKAEKAMRKTTKHKLNLGFSPCFAPAIPIDKSDEKVVEEYQFTPNGEFYDGCYFTDAVIKGKFPDNYKKWFDENDYHPSDEDLKIIKCDLDFFGFNFYRGFFVKNTEKGIKRMPISPTDDLTAMDWQV
;
A
#
# COMPACT_ATOMS: atom_id res chain seq x y z
N SER A 1 -4.72 -11.84 5.83
CA SER A 1 -3.65 -11.01 6.40
C SER A 1 -3.22 -11.53 7.77
N VAL A 2 -1.95 -11.29 8.11
CA VAL A 2 -1.43 -11.52 9.46
C VAL A 2 -1.57 -10.22 10.25
N SER A 3 -2.17 -10.28 11.43
CA SER A 3 -2.20 -9.12 12.32
C SER A 3 -0.87 -9.00 13.06
N TRP A 4 -0.21 -7.85 12.89
CA TRP A 4 1.09 -7.58 13.50
C TRP A 4 1.03 -7.71 15.02
N SER A 5 0.05 -7.04 15.65
CA SER A 5 -0.13 -7.06 17.11
C SER A 5 -0.50 -8.44 17.67
N ARG A 6 -1.11 -9.31 16.85
CA ARG A 6 -1.45 -10.67 17.25
C ARG A 6 -0.24 -11.60 17.19
N LEU A 7 0.66 -11.40 16.23
CA LEU A 7 1.83 -12.26 16.07
C LEU A 7 3.02 -11.83 16.93
N ILE A 8 3.21 -10.53 17.12
CA ILE A 8 4.36 -9.97 17.84
C ILE A 8 3.89 -9.19 19.07
N ASN A 9 4.44 -9.53 20.22
CA ASN A 9 4.35 -8.65 21.38
C ASN A 9 5.39 -7.52 21.21
N VAL A 10 4.93 -6.35 20.78
CA VAL A 10 5.81 -5.22 20.42
C VAL A 10 6.62 -4.71 21.62
N LYS A 11 6.08 -4.79 22.83
CA LYS A 11 6.79 -4.35 24.06
C LYS A 11 8.01 -5.21 24.38
N THR A 12 7.95 -6.48 24.05
CA THR A 12 9.04 -7.43 24.33
C THR A 12 9.83 -7.83 23.09
N GLY A 13 9.32 -7.54 21.90
CA GLY A 13 9.87 -7.98 20.61
C GLY A 13 9.71 -9.49 20.37
N LYS A 14 9.03 -10.22 21.24
CA LYS A 14 8.89 -11.68 21.16
C LYS A 14 7.66 -12.09 20.36
N ILE A 15 7.73 -13.24 19.74
CA ILE A 15 6.58 -13.89 19.10
C ILE A 15 5.55 -14.22 20.18
N ASN A 16 4.28 -13.94 19.89
CA ASN A 16 3.16 -14.42 20.67
C ASN A 16 2.82 -15.84 20.22
N GLU A 17 3.08 -16.83 21.07
CA GLU A 17 2.93 -18.23 20.70
C GLU A 17 1.47 -18.62 20.39
N ASP A 18 0.48 -18.01 21.04
CA ASP A 18 -0.94 -18.24 20.72
C ASP A 18 -1.29 -17.67 19.34
N GLY A 19 -0.81 -16.47 19.02
CA GLY A 19 -0.96 -15.87 17.69
C GLY A 19 -0.28 -16.69 16.61
N LYS A 20 0.95 -17.14 16.85
CA LYS A 20 1.69 -18.04 15.97
C LYS A 20 0.93 -19.35 15.74
N LYS A 21 0.47 -19.99 16.80
CA LYS A 21 -0.30 -21.22 16.72
C LYS A 21 -1.56 -21.04 15.87
N PHE A 22 -2.31 -19.96 16.10
CA PHE A 22 -3.51 -19.65 15.32
C PHE A 22 -3.22 -19.59 13.81
N TYR A 23 -2.18 -18.86 13.40
CA TYR A 23 -1.86 -18.72 11.98
C TYR A 23 -1.31 -20.01 11.36
N LEU A 24 -0.53 -20.79 12.11
CA LEU A 24 -0.04 -22.09 11.63
C LEU A 24 -1.19 -23.09 11.46
N ASP A 25 -2.13 -23.14 12.41
CA ASP A 25 -3.31 -23.99 12.31
C ASP A 25 -4.19 -23.59 11.10
N LEU A 26 -4.40 -22.27 10.89
CA LEU A 26 -5.13 -21.77 9.74
C LEU A 26 -4.48 -22.19 8.40
N VAL A 27 -3.17 -22.02 8.26
CA VAL A 27 -2.45 -22.44 7.05
C VAL A 27 -2.53 -23.95 6.86
N LYS A 28 -2.44 -24.73 7.92
CA LYS A 28 -2.59 -26.20 7.89
C LYS A 28 -3.98 -26.59 7.37
N GLU A 29 -5.05 -25.96 7.87
CA GLU A 29 -6.41 -26.25 7.43
C GLU A 29 -6.63 -25.87 5.94
N LEU A 30 -6.10 -24.72 5.50
CA LEU A 30 -6.14 -24.34 4.08
C LEU A 30 -5.47 -25.41 3.20
N LYS A 31 -4.28 -25.85 3.60
CA LYS A 31 -3.56 -26.90 2.83
C LYS A 31 -4.26 -28.25 2.85
N ASN A 32 -4.85 -28.64 3.97
CA ASN A 32 -5.67 -29.86 4.05
C ASN A 32 -6.86 -29.78 3.07
N ALA A 33 -7.45 -28.60 2.93
CA ALA A 33 -8.51 -28.32 1.98
C ALA A 33 -8.01 -28.11 0.52
N ARG A 34 -6.70 -28.25 0.25
CA ARG A 34 -6.05 -27.98 -1.04
C ARG A 34 -6.22 -26.55 -1.53
N ILE A 35 -6.27 -25.60 -0.61
CA ILE A 35 -6.31 -24.17 -0.89
C ILE A 35 -4.90 -23.61 -0.70
N GLU A 36 -4.35 -23.00 -1.74
CA GLU A 36 -3.02 -22.37 -1.67
C GLU A 36 -3.11 -21.02 -0.92
N PRO A 37 -2.38 -20.86 0.21
CA PRO A 37 -2.43 -19.62 0.96
C PRO A 37 -1.63 -18.50 0.29
N TRP A 38 -2.25 -17.33 0.19
CA TRP A 38 -1.63 -16.06 -0.20
C TRP A 38 -1.75 -15.11 0.99
N VAL A 39 -0.63 -14.75 1.59
CA VAL A 39 -0.60 -14.03 2.86
C VAL A 39 -0.27 -12.56 2.67
N THR A 40 -1.10 -11.69 3.21
CA THR A 40 -0.80 -10.25 3.28
C THR A 40 -0.10 -9.93 4.59
N ILE A 41 1.11 -9.32 4.51
CA ILE A 41 1.91 -8.95 5.68
C ILE A 41 1.27 -7.78 6.42
N TYR A 42 0.90 -6.71 5.72
CA TYR A 42 0.30 -5.53 6.33
C TYR A 42 -1.03 -5.16 5.67
N HIS A 43 -2.09 -5.11 6.50
CA HIS A 43 -3.42 -4.69 6.09
C HIS A 43 -4.02 -3.74 7.14
N TRP A 44 -3.30 -2.63 7.41
CA TRP A 44 -3.73 -1.44 8.16
C TRP A 44 -3.76 -1.56 9.69
N ASP A 45 -3.20 -2.61 10.24
CA ASP A 45 -3.20 -2.90 11.68
C ASP A 45 -1.88 -2.56 12.39
N LEU A 46 -1.46 -1.29 12.28
CA LEU A 46 -0.24 -0.80 12.94
C LEU A 46 -0.39 -0.93 14.47
N PRO A 47 0.56 -1.60 15.16
CA PRO A 47 0.55 -1.66 16.62
C PRO A 47 0.59 -0.29 17.27
N ILE A 48 -0.20 -0.12 18.35
CA ILE A 48 -0.34 1.17 19.05
C ILE A 48 1.00 1.72 19.55
N GLU A 49 1.92 0.84 19.96
CA GLU A 49 3.24 1.23 20.44
C GLU A 49 4.09 1.88 19.34
N TYR A 50 3.90 1.52 18.07
CA TYR A 50 4.54 2.18 16.94
C TYR A 50 3.80 3.45 16.53
N HIS A 51 2.47 3.47 16.67
CA HIS A 51 1.70 4.69 16.50
C HIS A 51 2.14 5.77 17.49
N GLU A 52 2.31 5.44 18.78
CA GLU A 52 2.78 6.34 19.83
C GLU A 52 4.19 6.92 19.58
N LYS A 53 5.01 6.24 18.77
CA LYS A 53 6.31 6.75 18.28
C LYS A 53 6.20 7.65 17.07
N GLY A 54 5.00 7.84 16.52
CA GLY A 54 4.73 8.65 15.32
C GLY A 54 4.21 7.86 14.12
N GLY A 55 4.01 6.54 14.23
CA GLY A 55 3.50 5.71 13.15
C GLY A 55 4.40 5.76 11.92
N PHE A 56 3.83 5.97 10.73
CA PHE A 56 4.62 6.11 9.51
C PHE A 56 5.38 7.44 9.40
N LEU A 57 5.23 8.39 10.33
CA LEU A 57 6.09 9.56 10.43
C LEU A 57 7.41 9.28 11.18
N TRP A 58 7.49 8.16 11.89
CA TRP A 58 8.68 7.77 12.63
C TRP A 58 9.73 7.12 11.73
N ASP A 59 10.96 7.62 11.73
CA ASP A 59 12.03 7.16 10.83
C ASP A 59 12.43 5.69 11.05
N GLY A 60 12.21 5.16 12.26
CA GLY A 60 12.48 3.74 12.58
C GLY A 60 11.44 2.74 12.09
N ILE A 61 10.29 3.20 11.55
CA ILE A 61 9.17 2.32 11.22
C ILE A 61 9.53 1.28 10.15
N SER A 62 10.34 1.67 9.16
CA SER A 62 10.72 0.79 8.06
C SER A 62 11.59 -0.39 8.49
N ASP A 63 12.44 -0.23 9.51
CA ASP A 63 13.29 -1.28 10.03
C ASP A 63 12.51 -2.29 10.88
N VAL A 64 11.63 -1.80 11.73
CA VAL A 64 10.78 -2.70 12.53
C VAL A 64 9.75 -3.42 11.67
N PHE A 65 9.26 -2.79 10.60
CA PHE A 65 8.37 -3.42 9.62
C PHE A 65 9.08 -4.53 8.85
N ALA A 66 10.30 -4.29 8.39
CA ALA A 66 11.12 -5.29 7.71
C ALA A 66 11.41 -6.50 8.62
N SER A 67 11.71 -6.25 9.89
CA SER A 67 11.90 -7.30 10.89
C SER A 67 10.62 -8.12 11.12
N TYR A 68 9.46 -7.46 11.20
CA TYR A 68 8.17 -8.13 11.30
C TYR A 68 7.89 -9.01 10.08
N ALA A 69 8.07 -8.47 8.86
CA ALA A 69 7.85 -9.22 7.62
C ALA A 69 8.74 -10.46 7.53
N ALA A 70 10.01 -10.34 7.90
CA ALA A 70 10.94 -11.46 7.99
C ALA A 70 10.47 -12.52 9.02
N THR A 71 9.98 -12.07 10.18
CA THR A 71 9.44 -12.97 11.21
C THR A 71 8.21 -13.74 10.72
N VAL A 72 7.31 -13.10 9.94
CA VAL A 72 6.16 -13.80 9.35
C VAL A 72 6.62 -14.93 8.42
N VAL A 73 7.62 -14.66 7.57
CA VAL A 73 8.20 -15.69 6.66
C VAL A 73 8.82 -16.84 7.46
N ASP A 74 9.57 -16.53 8.51
CA ASP A 74 10.21 -17.54 9.38
C ASP A 74 9.16 -18.43 10.08
N VAL A 75 8.11 -17.82 10.59
CA VAL A 75 6.99 -18.53 11.26
C VAL A 75 6.30 -19.52 10.33
N PHE A 76 6.05 -19.13 9.08
CA PHE A 76 5.36 -20.01 8.12
C PHE A 76 6.30 -21.01 7.44
N GLY A 77 7.60 -20.73 7.37
CA GLY A 77 8.58 -21.58 6.71
C GLY A 77 8.13 -21.99 5.31
N ASP A 78 8.25 -23.27 4.98
CA ASP A 78 7.87 -23.82 3.67
C ASP A 78 6.38 -23.92 3.43
N SER A 79 5.58 -23.62 4.45
CA SER A 79 4.12 -23.75 4.36
C SER A 79 3.45 -22.68 3.53
N VAL A 80 4.08 -21.51 3.37
CA VAL A 80 3.58 -20.39 2.58
C VAL A 80 4.69 -19.88 1.67
N LYS A 81 4.36 -19.64 0.41
CA LYS A 81 5.31 -19.09 -0.58
C LYS A 81 4.88 -17.74 -1.14
N ASN A 82 3.60 -17.43 -1.09
CA ASN A 82 3.01 -16.28 -1.76
C ASN A 82 2.66 -15.20 -0.74
N TYR A 83 3.22 -13.99 -0.91
CA TYR A 83 3.03 -12.89 0.03
C TYR A 83 2.77 -11.58 -0.68
N PHE A 84 1.72 -10.88 -0.24
CA PHE A 84 1.54 -9.45 -0.46
C PHE A 84 2.23 -8.69 0.68
N ILE A 85 3.25 -7.91 0.35
CA ILE A 85 4.03 -7.18 1.37
C ILE A 85 3.17 -6.11 2.03
N PHE A 86 2.39 -5.39 1.22
CA PHE A 86 1.59 -4.26 1.70
C PHE A 86 0.29 -4.15 0.91
N ASN A 87 -0.83 -3.96 1.60
CA ASN A 87 -2.12 -3.72 0.98
C ASN A 87 -2.44 -2.22 0.95
N GLU A 88 -2.78 -1.71 -0.23
CA GLU A 88 -3.30 -0.36 -0.50
C GLU A 88 -2.55 0.75 0.25
N PRO A 89 -1.27 0.99 -0.05
CA PRO A 89 -0.51 2.05 0.60
C PRO A 89 -1.16 3.44 0.40
N GLN A 90 -1.86 3.66 -0.72
CA GLN A 90 -2.60 4.89 -0.98
C GLN A 90 -3.68 5.14 0.07
N CYS A 91 -4.47 4.11 0.43
CA CYS A 91 -5.52 4.21 1.44
C CYS A 91 -4.94 4.52 2.82
N VAL A 92 -3.83 3.86 3.18
CA VAL A 92 -3.15 4.15 4.45
C VAL A 92 -2.79 5.63 4.54
N ILE A 93 -2.29 6.20 3.45
CA ILE A 93 -1.84 7.59 3.43
C ILE A 93 -3.01 8.57 3.31
N GLU A 94 -3.88 8.42 2.32
CA GLU A 94 -4.97 9.38 2.10
C GLU A 94 -6.02 9.31 3.21
N GLU A 95 -6.45 8.11 3.61
CA GLU A 95 -7.49 7.98 4.62
C GLU A 95 -6.96 8.14 6.04
N GLY A 96 -5.72 7.75 6.29
CA GLY A 96 -5.13 7.82 7.63
C GLY A 96 -4.48 9.15 7.98
N TYR A 97 -3.83 9.82 7.00
CA TYR A 97 -3.00 10.99 7.25
C TYR A 97 -3.50 12.27 6.59
N VAL A 98 -4.43 12.20 5.61
CA VAL A 98 -4.99 13.36 4.91
C VAL A 98 -6.45 13.60 5.31
N SER A 99 -7.34 12.65 5.02
CA SER A 99 -8.78 12.78 5.30
C SER A 99 -9.12 12.53 6.77
N GLY A 100 -8.33 11.69 7.45
CA GLY A 100 -8.58 11.27 8.82
C GLY A 100 -9.82 10.37 8.97
N ASN A 101 -10.17 9.61 7.92
CA ASN A 101 -11.30 8.68 7.94
C ASN A 101 -10.92 7.31 8.49
N HIS A 102 -9.63 6.93 8.38
CA HIS A 102 -9.08 5.69 8.94
C HIS A 102 -8.01 5.99 10.00
N ALA A 103 -7.67 4.99 10.82
CA ALA A 103 -6.54 5.10 11.72
C ALA A 103 -5.26 5.47 10.94
N PRO A 104 -4.43 6.38 11.44
CA PRO A 104 -4.44 7.00 12.78
C PRO A 104 -5.34 8.25 12.92
N PHE A 105 -6.27 8.51 12.00
CA PHE A 105 -7.25 9.62 12.03
C PHE A 105 -6.62 11.03 12.02
N LEU A 106 -5.44 11.15 11.41
CA LEU A 106 -4.71 12.41 11.31
C LEU A 106 -5.18 13.22 10.09
N ARG A 107 -5.01 14.54 10.18
CA ARG A 107 -5.24 15.49 9.09
C ARG A 107 -4.04 16.42 9.01
N LEU A 108 -3.05 16.01 8.26
CA LEU A 108 -1.75 16.68 8.20
C LEU A 108 -1.63 17.53 6.92
N PRO A 109 -0.80 18.58 6.96
CA PRO A 109 -0.37 19.28 5.76
C PRO A 109 0.31 18.31 4.78
N ARG A 110 0.08 18.48 3.48
CA ARG A 110 0.59 17.58 2.42
C ARG A 110 2.10 17.31 2.54
N LYS A 111 2.89 18.33 2.85
CA LYS A 111 4.35 18.20 3.07
C LYS A 111 4.70 17.13 4.14
N GLU A 112 3.96 17.10 5.25
CA GLU A 112 4.19 16.09 6.30
C GLU A 112 3.72 14.71 5.86
N VAL A 113 2.65 14.65 5.07
CA VAL A 113 2.12 13.40 4.51
C VAL A 113 3.13 12.72 3.60
N PHE A 114 3.92 13.48 2.83
CA PHE A 114 5.00 12.91 2.02
C PHE A 114 6.03 12.13 2.83
N LYS A 115 6.32 12.56 4.06
CA LYS A 115 7.20 11.80 4.96
C LYS A 115 6.60 10.44 5.30
N ALA A 116 5.30 10.38 5.63
CA ALA A 116 4.62 9.12 5.89
C ALA A 116 4.60 8.21 4.65
N ALA A 117 4.27 8.76 3.48
CA ALA A 117 4.26 8.03 2.21
C ALA A 117 5.64 7.48 1.84
N HIS A 118 6.69 8.26 2.04
CA HIS A 118 8.07 7.83 1.84
C HIS A 118 8.45 6.67 2.77
N ASN A 119 8.12 6.76 4.05
CA ASN A 119 8.37 5.69 5.00
C ASN A 119 7.60 4.41 4.67
N VAL A 120 6.38 4.51 4.12
CA VAL A 120 5.65 3.34 3.60
C VAL A 120 6.39 2.70 2.42
N LEU A 121 6.93 3.50 1.49
CA LEU A 121 7.77 2.99 0.41
C LEU A 121 9.02 2.27 0.94
N LEU A 122 9.71 2.85 1.92
CA LEU A 122 10.85 2.21 2.59
C LEU A 122 10.45 0.91 3.31
N CYS A 123 9.27 0.87 3.94
CA CYS A 123 8.74 -0.35 4.54
C CYS A 123 8.62 -1.47 3.50
N ILE A 124 8.04 -1.18 2.33
CA ILE A 124 7.87 -2.17 1.25
C ILE A 124 9.23 -2.66 0.76
N GLY A 125 10.15 -1.74 0.44
CA GLY A 125 11.45 -2.09 -0.10
C GLY A 125 12.37 -2.84 0.88
N LYS A 126 12.40 -2.44 2.15
CA LYS A 126 13.18 -3.14 3.19
C LYS A 126 12.58 -4.50 3.51
N ALA A 127 11.24 -4.60 3.57
CA ALA A 127 10.56 -5.86 3.84
C ALA A 127 10.84 -6.90 2.75
N GLU A 128 10.73 -6.51 1.46
CA GLU A 128 11.06 -7.41 0.34
C GLU A 128 12.45 -8.03 0.53
N LYS A 129 13.46 -7.21 0.77
CA LYS A 129 14.84 -7.65 0.94
C LYS A 129 15.04 -8.52 2.19
N ALA A 130 14.38 -8.18 3.30
CA ALA A 130 14.45 -8.95 4.54
C ALA A 130 13.78 -10.32 4.39
N MET A 131 12.59 -10.38 3.79
CA MET A 131 11.85 -11.62 3.55
C MET A 131 12.67 -12.58 2.68
N ARG A 132 13.28 -12.11 1.58
CA ARG A 132 14.12 -12.96 0.72
C ARG A 132 15.37 -13.50 1.43
N LYS A 133 15.92 -12.77 2.39
CA LYS A 133 17.08 -13.21 3.18
C LYS A 133 16.74 -14.24 4.25
N THR A 134 15.49 -14.30 4.68
CA THR A 134 15.05 -15.16 5.80
C THR A 134 14.99 -16.62 5.42
N THR A 135 14.72 -16.92 4.16
CA THR A 135 14.58 -18.32 3.69
C THR A 135 15.41 -18.59 2.45
N LYS A 136 15.76 -19.88 2.26
CA LYS A 136 16.41 -20.36 1.02
C LYS A 136 15.38 -20.77 -0.05
N HIS A 137 14.12 -20.87 0.32
CA HIS A 137 13.06 -21.18 -0.64
C HIS A 137 12.75 -19.97 -1.49
N LYS A 138 12.35 -20.22 -2.73
CA LYS A 138 11.83 -19.16 -3.58
C LYS A 138 10.48 -18.67 -3.02
N LEU A 139 10.43 -17.39 -2.65
CA LEU A 139 9.20 -16.70 -2.32
C LEU A 139 8.64 -16.02 -3.58
N ASN A 140 7.33 -15.97 -3.69
CA ASN A 140 6.62 -15.13 -4.63
C ASN A 140 6.15 -13.89 -3.85
N LEU A 141 6.77 -12.75 -4.11
CA LEU A 141 6.51 -11.49 -3.42
C LEU A 141 5.85 -10.48 -4.36
N GLY A 142 4.84 -9.81 -3.87
CA GLY A 142 4.18 -8.72 -4.55
C GLY A 142 3.61 -7.71 -3.57
N PHE A 143 2.93 -6.68 -4.06
CA PHE A 143 2.12 -5.79 -3.23
C PHE A 143 0.82 -5.46 -3.97
N SER A 144 -0.19 -4.97 -3.26
CA SER A 144 -1.51 -4.75 -3.80
C SER A 144 -1.94 -3.29 -3.61
N PRO A 145 -1.65 -2.39 -4.54
CA PRO A 145 -2.24 -1.07 -4.55
C PRO A 145 -3.73 -1.11 -4.91
N CYS A 146 -4.42 -0.06 -4.54
CA CYS A 146 -5.79 0.19 -4.96
C CYS A 146 -5.77 0.94 -6.32
N PHE A 147 -6.74 0.67 -7.15
CA PHE A 147 -6.89 1.32 -8.44
C PHE A 147 -8.36 1.60 -8.75
N ALA A 148 -8.65 2.84 -9.15
CA ALA A 148 -9.95 3.26 -9.61
C ALA A 148 -9.77 4.06 -10.92
N PRO A 149 -10.12 3.49 -12.11
CA PRO A 149 -9.97 4.18 -13.37
C PRO A 149 -10.90 5.37 -13.49
N ALA A 150 -10.38 6.45 -14.05
CA ALA A 150 -11.18 7.56 -14.53
C ALA A 150 -11.85 7.15 -15.86
N ILE A 151 -13.15 7.31 -15.95
CA ILE A 151 -13.97 6.92 -17.10
C ILE A 151 -14.50 8.20 -17.77
N PRO A 152 -14.14 8.48 -19.01
CA PRO A 152 -14.65 9.65 -19.71
C PRO A 152 -16.15 9.50 -20.00
N ILE A 153 -16.93 10.56 -19.74
CA ILE A 153 -18.33 10.61 -20.17
C ILE A 153 -18.40 10.75 -21.68
N ASP A 154 -17.59 11.63 -22.23
CA ASP A 154 -17.49 11.83 -23.67
C ASP A 154 -16.33 11.02 -24.23
N LYS A 155 -16.60 10.16 -25.21
CA LYS A 155 -15.58 9.29 -25.82
C LYS A 155 -14.44 10.07 -26.46
N SER A 156 -14.67 11.29 -26.91
CA SER A 156 -13.65 12.21 -27.42
C SER A 156 -12.59 12.59 -26.40
N ASP A 157 -12.88 12.41 -25.11
CA ASP A 157 -11.97 12.78 -24.01
C ASP A 157 -11.04 11.63 -23.58
N GLU A 158 -11.14 10.43 -24.18
CA GLU A 158 -10.36 9.24 -23.77
C GLU A 158 -8.87 9.53 -23.58
N LYS A 159 -8.24 10.18 -24.54
CA LYS A 159 -6.80 10.47 -24.47
C LYS A 159 -6.43 11.43 -23.34
N VAL A 160 -7.24 12.46 -23.11
CA VAL A 160 -7.02 13.44 -22.04
C VAL A 160 -7.25 12.81 -20.67
N VAL A 161 -8.23 11.91 -20.57
CA VAL A 161 -8.52 11.18 -19.35
C VAL A 161 -7.42 10.15 -19.04
N GLU A 162 -6.86 9.49 -20.05
CA GLU A 162 -5.71 8.61 -19.89
C GLU A 162 -4.49 9.38 -19.33
N GLU A 163 -4.17 10.54 -19.89
CA GLU A 163 -3.10 11.40 -19.36
C GLU A 163 -3.37 11.84 -17.92
N TYR A 164 -4.62 12.20 -17.59
CA TYR A 164 -5.05 12.57 -16.26
C TYR A 164 -4.83 11.41 -15.26
N GLN A 165 -5.18 10.19 -15.63
CA GLN A 165 -5.07 8.99 -14.79
C GLN A 165 -3.64 8.76 -14.26
N PHE A 166 -2.63 9.11 -15.07
CA PHE A 166 -1.21 8.89 -14.74
C PHE A 166 -0.49 10.17 -14.30
N THR A 167 -1.24 11.23 -14.00
CA THR A 167 -0.70 12.50 -13.53
C THR A 167 -1.04 12.68 -12.05
N PRO A 168 -0.10 13.15 -11.20
CA PRO A 168 -0.42 13.46 -9.81
C PRO A 168 -1.35 14.69 -9.77
N ASN A 169 -2.58 14.48 -9.30
CA ASN A 169 -3.60 15.54 -9.18
C ASN A 169 -3.76 16.02 -7.73
N GLY A 170 -2.74 15.83 -6.92
CA GLY A 170 -2.70 16.25 -5.51
C GLY A 170 -3.06 15.17 -4.51
N GLU A 171 -3.41 13.97 -4.96
CA GLU A 171 -3.76 12.81 -4.13
C GLU A 171 -2.83 11.62 -4.41
N PHE A 172 -2.55 10.80 -3.38
CA PHE A 172 -1.77 9.57 -3.55
C PHE A 172 -2.56 8.44 -4.22
N TYR A 173 -3.87 8.62 -4.41
CA TYR A 173 -4.69 7.74 -5.25
C TYR A 173 -4.43 7.94 -6.74
N ASP A 174 -4.03 9.15 -7.11
CA ASP A 174 -3.79 9.52 -8.50
C ASP A 174 -2.39 9.09 -8.96
N GLY A 175 -2.29 8.75 -10.23
CA GLY A 175 -1.00 8.45 -10.84
C GLY A 175 -0.35 7.17 -10.34
N CYS A 176 0.98 7.16 -10.32
CA CYS A 176 1.81 5.98 -10.11
C CYS A 176 2.80 6.11 -8.94
N TYR A 177 2.50 6.95 -7.93
CA TYR A 177 3.45 7.24 -6.85
C TYR A 177 4.04 5.96 -6.23
N PHE A 178 3.20 5.06 -5.73
CA PHE A 178 3.67 3.83 -5.11
C PHE A 178 4.16 2.80 -6.13
N THR A 179 3.44 2.63 -7.23
CA THR A 179 3.75 1.60 -8.22
C THR A 179 5.07 1.84 -8.93
N ASP A 180 5.31 3.05 -9.42
CA ASP A 180 6.54 3.37 -10.14
C ASP A 180 7.76 3.38 -9.23
N ALA A 181 7.63 3.91 -8.01
CA ALA A 181 8.71 3.87 -7.04
C ALA A 181 9.10 2.42 -6.69
N VAL A 182 8.13 1.57 -6.39
CA VAL A 182 8.38 0.17 -5.97
C VAL A 182 8.89 -0.69 -7.14
N ILE A 183 8.30 -0.57 -8.33
CA ILE A 183 8.64 -1.42 -9.48
C ILE A 183 9.85 -0.91 -10.25
N LYS A 184 9.90 0.41 -10.51
CA LYS A 184 10.93 1.03 -11.36
C LYS A 184 12.09 1.63 -10.57
N GLY A 185 11.90 1.93 -9.27
CA GLY A 185 12.87 2.65 -8.44
C GLY A 185 13.03 4.11 -8.88
N LYS A 186 12.00 4.69 -9.46
CA LYS A 186 11.98 6.08 -9.90
C LYS A 186 10.56 6.59 -10.04
N PHE A 187 10.39 7.90 -9.97
CA PHE A 187 9.13 8.56 -10.27
C PHE A 187 9.10 9.08 -11.72
N PRO A 188 7.93 9.20 -12.36
CA PRO A 188 7.78 9.88 -13.64
C PRO A 188 8.14 11.38 -13.55
N ASP A 189 8.61 11.96 -14.64
CA ASP A 189 9.05 13.37 -14.68
C ASP A 189 7.92 14.36 -14.33
N ASN A 190 6.67 14.02 -14.62
CA ASN A 190 5.52 14.86 -14.32
C ASN A 190 5.23 14.99 -12.80
N TYR A 191 5.88 14.18 -11.94
CA TYR A 191 5.82 14.31 -10.49
C TYR A 191 6.68 15.46 -9.93
N LYS A 192 7.67 15.93 -10.71
CA LYS A 192 8.61 16.95 -10.22
C LYS A 192 7.92 18.18 -9.66
N LYS A 193 6.94 18.73 -10.35
CA LYS A 193 6.20 19.91 -9.87
C LYS A 193 5.53 19.65 -8.53
N TRP A 194 4.85 18.51 -8.37
CA TRP A 194 4.17 18.15 -7.12
C TRP A 194 5.16 17.95 -5.97
N PHE A 195 6.32 17.38 -6.25
CA PHE A 195 7.40 17.21 -5.28
C PHE A 195 8.00 18.55 -4.84
N ASP A 196 8.31 19.44 -5.77
CA ASP A 196 8.84 20.77 -5.47
C ASP A 196 7.86 21.61 -4.64
N GLU A 197 6.56 21.54 -4.94
CA GLU A 197 5.50 22.22 -4.17
C GLU A 197 5.38 21.72 -2.71
N ASN A 198 5.80 20.49 -2.44
CA ASN A 198 5.71 19.84 -1.14
C ASN A 198 7.08 19.63 -0.48
N ASP A 199 8.16 20.18 -1.04
CA ASP A 199 9.54 20.05 -0.54
C ASP A 199 9.92 18.57 -0.32
N TYR A 200 9.55 17.72 -1.27
CA TYR A 200 9.83 16.29 -1.24
C TYR A 200 10.89 15.92 -2.29
N HIS A 201 12.04 15.46 -1.83
CA HIS A 201 13.18 15.15 -2.68
C HIS A 201 13.82 13.82 -2.23
N PRO A 202 13.26 12.67 -2.68
CA PRO A 202 13.80 11.36 -2.29
C PRO A 202 15.22 11.19 -2.84
N SER A 203 16.10 10.61 -2.03
CA SER A 203 17.47 10.32 -2.44
C SER A 203 17.55 9.12 -3.38
N ASP A 204 18.61 9.04 -4.19
CA ASP A 204 18.88 7.88 -5.05
C ASP A 204 19.11 6.62 -4.21
N GLU A 205 19.66 6.75 -3.00
CA GLU A 205 19.84 5.65 -2.05
C GLU A 205 18.51 5.10 -1.59
N ASP A 206 17.56 5.97 -1.22
CA ASP A 206 16.21 5.55 -0.83
C ASP A 206 15.49 4.88 -2.00
N LEU A 207 15.60 5.43 -3.20
CA LEU A 207 14.98 4.83 -4.39
C LEU A 207 15.54 3.43 -4.72
N LYS A 208 16.83 3.19 -4.48
CA LYS A 208 17.43 1.85 -4.57
C LYS A 208 16.90 0.89 -3.49
N ILE A 209 16.65 1.40 -2.27
CA ILE A 209 16.04 0.62 -1.19
C ILE A 209 14.59 0.30 -1.52
N ILE A 210 13.82 1.28 -1.99
CA ILE A 210 12.41 1.18 -2.31
C ILE A 210 12.16 0.20 -3.47
N LYS A 211 13.02 0.20 -4.48
CA LYS A 211 12.87 -0.69 -5.63
C LYS A 211 12.86 -2.16 -5.19
N CYS A 212 11.81 -2.86 -5.56
CA CYS A 212 11.62 -4.29 -5.30
C CYS A 212 11.80 -5.13 -6.56
N ASP A 213 12.28 -6.36 -6.36
CA ASP A 213 12.25 -7.41 -7.37
C ASP A 213 11.00 -8.28 -7.13
N LEU A 214 9.86 -7.83 -7.67
CA LEU A 214 8.57 -8.48 -7.44
C LEU A 214 8.34 -9.64 -8.41
N ASP A 215 7.76 -10.73 -7.89
CA ASP A 215 7.38 -11.91 -8.69
C ASP A 215 5.99 -11.75 -9.32
N PHE A 216 5.13 -10.92 -8.73
CA PHE A 216 3.80 -10.62 -9.23
C PHE A 216 3.36 -9.21 -8.82
N PHE A 217 2.35 -8.71 -9.51
CA PHE A 217 1.66 -7.48 -9.18
C PHE A 217 0.18 -7.79 -8.94
N GLY A 218 -0.32 -7.48 -7.75
CA GLY A 218 -1.73 -7.52 -7.44
C GLY A 218 -2.32 -6.11 -7.45
N PHE A 219 -3.62 -5.99 -7.59
CA PHE A 219 -4.31 -4.72 -7.37
C PHE A 219 -5.74 -4.97 -6.91
N ASN A 220 -6.24 -4.03 -6.10
CA ASN A 220 -7.63 -4.02 -5.68
C ASN A 220 -8.40 -3.10 -6.62
N PHE A 221 -9.46 -3.62 -7.19
CA PHE A 221 -10.35 -2.88 -8.06
C PHE A 221 -11.80 -3.10 -7.63
N TYR A 222 -12.49 -2.01 -7.37
CA TYR A 222 -13.88 -2.06 -6.91
C TYR A 222 -14.81 -1.31 -7.86
N ARG A 223 -14.35 -0.17 -8.37
CA ARG A 223 -15.14 0.74 -9.20
C ARG A 223 -14.24 1.68 -9.98
N GLY A 224 -14.79 2.29 -11.03
CA GLY A 224 -14.24 3.51 -11.63
C GLY A 224 -14.94 4.76 -11.09
N PHE A 225 -14.62 5.91 -11.67
CA PHE A 225 -15.34 7.15 -11.46
C PHE A 225 -15.45 7.93 -12.76
N PHE A 226 -16.61 8.53 -13.00
CA PHE A 226 -16.84 9.32 -14.20
C PHE A 226 -16.16 10.67 -14.13
N VAL A 227 -15.58 11.07 -15.23
CA VAL A 227 -14.95 12.38 -15.39
C VAL A 227 -15.41 13.05 -16.68
N LYS A 228 -15.35 14.37 -16.70
CA LYS A 228 -15.63 15.21 -17.86
C LYS A 228 -14.49 16.19 -18.06
N ASN A 229 -14.02 16.31 -19.29
CA ASN A 229 -13.10 17.37 -19.67
C ASN A 229 -13.87 18.69 -19.80
N THR A 230 -13.38 19.73 -19.15
CA THR A 230 -13.98 21.07 -19.15
C THR A 230 -12.93 22.10 -19.50
N GLU A 231 -13.35 23.34 -19.79
CA GLU A 231 -12.43 24.46 -20.01
C GLU A 231 -11.44 24.70 -18.85
N LYS A 232 -11.78 24.18 -17.64
CA LYS A 232 -10.94 24.28 -16.44
C LYS A 232 -10.16 23.00 -16.13
N GLY A 233 -10.12 22.04 -17.06
CA GLY A 233 -9.49 20.75 -16.92
C GLY A 233 -10.47 19.63 -16.59
N ILE A 234 -9.94 18.46 -16.23
CA ILE A 234 -10.73 17.27 -15.88
C ILE A 234 -11.44 17.50 -14.56
N LYS A 235 -12.75 17.23 -14.55
CA LYS A 235 -13.59 17.31 -13.37
C LYS A 235 -14.23 15.95 -13.09
N ARG A 236 -14.06 15.45 -11.86
CA ARG A 236 -14.77 14.28 -11.38
C ARG A 236 -16.26 14.62 -11.24
N MET A 237 -17.09 13.74 -11.78
CA MET A 237 -18.53 13.90 -11.71
C MET A 237 -19.08 13.38 -10.38
N PRO A 238 -20.05 14.08 -9.79
CA PRO A 238 -20.73 13.57 -8.61
C PRO A 238 -21.53 12.31 -8.96
N ILE A 239 -21.72 11.44 -7.97
CA ILE A 239 -22.63 10.30 -8.05
C ILE A 239 -24.06 10.86 -8.30
N SER A 240 -24.70 10.36 -9.34
CA SER A 240 -26.09 10.73 -9.65
C SER A 240 -27.06 9.95 -8.76
N PRO A 241 -28.19 10.51 -8.35
CA PRO A 241 -29.24 9.76 -7.66
C PRO A 241 -29.82 8.58 -8.46
N THR A 242 -29.58 8.56 -9.78
CA THR A 242 -30.02 7.49 -10.69
C THR A 242 -28.95 6.45 -10.97
N ASP A 243 -27.74 6.60 -10.41
CA ASP A 243 -26.67 5.63 -10.59
C ASP A 243 -26.95 4.39 -9.74
N ASP A 244 -26.60 3.23 -10.29
CA ASP A 244 -26.58 1.99 -9.53
C ASP A 244 -25.44 2.06 -8.50
N LEU A 245 -25.77 1.78 -7.25
CA LEU A 245 -24.81 1.82 -6.15
C LEU A 245 -24.67 0.44 -5.49
N THR A 246 -23.47 0.13 -5.03
CA THR A 246 -23.24 -0.99 -4.12
C THR A 246 -23.82 -0.69 -2.73
N ALA A 247 -23.88 -1.71 -1.84
CA ALA A 247 -24.26 -1.52 -0.44
C ALA A 247 -23.30 -0.59 0.35
N MET A 248 -22.16 -0.23 -0.24
CA MET A 248 -21.19 0.72 0.30
C MET A 248 -21.33 2.12 -0.31
N ASP A 249 -22.43 2.40 -1.00
CA ASP A 249 -22.69 3.64 -1.76
C ASP A 249 -21.61 3.94 -2.83
N TRP A 250 -21.02 2.89 -3.39
CA TRP A 250 -20.08 3.02 -4.50
C TRP A 250 -20.82 2.89 -5.83
N GLN A 251 -20.50 3.79 -6.75
CA GLN A 251 -21.02 3.75 -8.11
C GLN A 251 -20.55 2.48 -8.84
N VAL A 252 -21.45 1.80 -9.52
CA VAL A 252 -21.20 0.53 -10.25
C VAL A 252 -20.95 0.82 -11.72
#